data_ac110a346ddbc1fc226decd39ec3e5e8
#
_entry.id   ac110a346ddbc1fc226decd39ec3e5e8
#
_cell.length_a   1.000
_cell.length_b   1.000
_cell.length_c   1.000
_cell.angle_alpha   90.00
_cell.angle_beta   90.00
_cell.angle_gamma   90.00
#
_symmetry.space_group_name_H-M   'P 1'
#
loop_
_entity.id
_entity.type
_entity.pdbx_description
1 polymer ?
#
loop_
_entity_poly.entity_id
_entity_poly.type
_entity_poly.pdbx_seq_one_letter_code
_entity_poly.pdbx_strand_id
1 'polypeptide(L)'
;MSDQKKPARSTRARGSDLLSDEERAAMQETLKERRRALSGKVDGEADVLAKIAEMSEPDRGIAERLHAIIKASAPGLVPRTWYGMPAYTKEGKVVCFFQSGQKFKARYATLGFQDAAKLDEGEMWPTSFALRKLTPALEK
;
A
#
# COMPACT_ATOMS: atom_id res chain seq x y z
N MET A 1 -9.35 -0.02 -51.84
CA MET A 1 -9.23 0.21 -51.27
C MET A 1 -9.21 -0.01 -50.07
N SER A 2 -9.04 -0.22 -49.46
CA SER A 2 -9.06 -0.61 -48.43
C SER A 2 -8.30 -0.21 -47.49
N ASP A 3 -7.88 0.14 -46.97
CA ASP A 3 -7.17 0.56 -46.22
C ASP A 3 -7.23 0.51 -44.95
N GLN A 4 -7.53 0.17 -44.37
CA GLN A 4 -7.67 0.01 -43.31
C GLN A 4 -6.72 0.16 -42.49
N LYS A 5 -6.40 0.50 -41.69
CA LYS A 5 -5.55 0.65 -40.95
C LYS A 5 -5.77 0.29 -39.78
N LYS A 6 -5.24 0.01 -38.84
CA LYS A 6 -5.45 -0.40 -37.73
C LYS A 6 -4.61 0.07 -36.77
N PRO A 7 -4.53 0.94 -36.17
CA PRO A 7 -3.66 1.49 -35.25
C PRO A 7 -3.92 1.33 -33.83
N ALA A 8 -5.07 1.04 -33.46
CA ALA A 8 -5.43 1.01 -32.05
C ALA A 8 -4.60 0.06 -31.19
N ARG A 9 -4.09 -0.98 -31.80
CA ARG A 9 -3.32 -1.93 -31.04
C ARG A 9 -2.02 -1.43 -30.53
N SER A 10 -1.33 -0.62 -31.26
CA SER A 10 -0.03 -0.14 -30.83
C SER A 10 -0.11 0.78 -29.62
N THR A 11 -1.18 1.52 -29.51
CA THR A 11 -1.29 2.40 -28.36
C THR A 11 -1.50 1.64 -27.08
N ARG A 12 -2.21 0.54 -27.14
CA ARG A 12 -2.38 -0.26 -25.95
C ARG A 12 -1.08 -0.86 -25.46
N ALA A 13 -0.30 -1.38 -26.38
CA ALA A 13 0.97 -1.95 -26.03
C ALA A 13 1.87 -0.92 -25.36
N ARG A 14 1.85 0.29 -25.85
CA ARG A 14 2.65 1.34 -25.24
C ARG A 14 2.22 1.67 -23.82
N GLY A 15 0.92 1.66 -23.59
CA GLY A 15 0.41 1.92 -22.25
C GLY A 15 0.92 0.93 -21.24
N SER A 16 0.92 -0.35 -21.60
CA SER A 16 1.38 -1.37 -20.67
C SER A 16 2.89 -1.29 -20.46
N ASP A 17 3.65 -0.81 -21.45
CA ASP A 17 5.08 -0.69 -21.33
C ASP A 17 5.51 0.43 -20.39
N LEU A 18 4.60 1.35 -20.08
CA LEU A 18 4.92 2.46 -19.19
C LEU A 18 4.94 2.07 -17.72
N LEU A 19 4.38 0.91 -17.39
CA LEU A 19 4.38 0.46 -16.01
C LEU A 19 5.63 -0.33 -15.67
N SER A 20 6.21 -0.06 -14.54
CA SER A 20 7.34 -0.84 -14.04
C SER A 20 6.84 -2.23 -13.60
N ASP A 21 7.78 -3.15 -13.43
CA ASP A 21 7.44 -4.49 -12.95
C ASP A 21 6.81 -4.41 -11.56
N GLU A 22 7.32 -3.51 -10.72
CA GLU A 22 6.82 -3.31 -9.38
C GLU A 22 5.39 -2.79 -9.39
N GLU A 23 5.09 -1.89 -10.29
CA GLU A 23 3.74 -1.35 -10.42
C GLU A 23 2.75 -2.39 -10.91
N ARG A 24 3.17 -3.22 -11.87
CA ARG A 24 2.33 -4.31 -12.36
C ARG A 24 2.04 -5.31 -11.26
N ALA A 25 3.06 -5.65 -10.49
CA ALA A 25 2.89 -6.58 -9.38
C ALA A 25 1.89 -6.03 -8.36
N ALA A 26 1.99 -4.74 -8.04
CA ALA A 26 1.06 -4.11 -7.11
C ALA A 26 -0.37 -4.12 -7.64
N MET A 27 -0.55 -3.88 -8.93
CA MET A 27 -1.88 -3.93 -9.54
C MET A 27 -2.47 -5.34 -9.53
N GLN A 28 -1.64 -6.34 -9.78
CA GLN A 28 -2.09 -7.73 -9.73
C GLN A 28 -2.48 -8.12 -8.32
N GLU A 29 -1.73 -7.67 -7.33
CA GLU A 29 -2.08 -7.88 -5.93
C GLU A 29 -3.44 -7.28 -5.61
N THR A 30 -3.71 -6.08 -6.10
CA THR A 30 -4.97 -5.40 -5.89
C THR A 30 -6.13 -6.21 -6.47
N LEU A 31 -5.95 -6.79 -7.66
CA LEU A 31 -6.98 -7.61 -8.27
C LEU A 31 -7.26 -8.87 -7.46
N LYS A 32 -6.22 -9.50 -6.93
CA LYS A 32 -6.40 -10.65 -6.06
C LYS A 32 -7.18 -10.28 -4.80
N GLU A 33 -6.82 -9.16 -4.20
CA GLU A 33 -7.48 -8.67 -3.01
C GLU A 33 -8.97 -8.43 -3.24
N ARG A 34 -9.31 -7.85 -4.38
CA ARG A 34 -10.70 -7.63 -4.72
C ARG A 34 -11.47 -8.92 -4.88
N ARG A 35 -10.87 -9.91 -5.53
CA ARG A 35 -11.51 -11.22 -5.68
C ARG A 35 -11.77 -11.87 -4.33
N ARG A 36 -10.79 -11.81 -3.44
CA ARG A 36 -10.94 -12.39 -2.12
C ARG A 36 -12.02 -11.69 -1.32
N ALA A 37 -12.09 -10.37 -1.42
CA ALA A 37 -13.14 -9.61 -0.74
C ALA A 37 -14.52 -10.01 -1.24
N LEU A 38 -14.66 -10.22 -2.54
CA LEU A 38 -15.93 -10.64 -3.12
C LEU A 38 -16.31 -12.06 -2.69
N SER A 39 -15.33 -12.92 -2.43
CA SER A 39 -15.61 -14.27 -2.00
C SER A 39 -15.97 -14.36 -0.52
N GLY A 40 -15.78 -13.28 0.24
CA GLY A 40 -16.09 -13.25 1.65
C GLY A 40 -15.10 -14.05 2.50
N LYS A 41 -13.93 -14.37 1.95
CA LYS A 41 -12.94 -15.19 2.65
C LYS A 41 -11.70 -14.39 3.05
N VAL A 42 -11.87 -13.10 3.33
CA VAL A 42 -10.74 -12.27 3.66
C VAL A 42 -10.58 -12.13 5.17
N ASP A 43 -9.40 -12.47 5.67
CA ASP A 43 -8.96 -12.11 7.00
C ASP A 43 -7.91 -11.03 6.80
N GLY A 44 -8.29 -9.78 6.98
CA GLY A 44 -7.43 -8.65 6.70
C GLY A 44 -6.14 -8.65 7.48
N GLU A 45 -6.20 -8.97 8.78
CA GLU A 45 -5.00 -8.98 9.60
C GLU A 45 -4.03 -10.09 9.17
N ALA A 46 -4.54 -11.27 8.89
CA ALA A 46 -3.69 -12.35 8.43
C ALA A 46 -3.00 -12.00 7.13
N ASP A 47 -3.73 -11.35 6.21
CA ASP A 47 -3.14 -10.91 4.94
C ASP A 47 -2.05 -9.88 5.16
N VAL A 48 -2.26 -8.93 6.06
CA VAL A 48 -1.27 -7.91 6.38
C VAL A 48 -0.02 -8.56 6.97
N LEU A 49 -0.19 -9.45 7.92
CA LEU A 49 0.95 -10.13 8.55
C LEU A 49 1.73 -10.96 7.53
N ALA A 50 1.04 -11.60 6.59
CA ALA A 50 1.71 -12.35 5.55
C ALA A 50 2.55 -11.44 4.65
N LYS A 51 2.04 -10.26 4.30
CA LYS A 51 2.79 -9.30 3.49
C LYS A 51 4.00 -8.76 4.23
N ILE A 52 3.85 -8.50 5.53
CA ILE A 52 4.98 -8.05 6.34
C ILE A 52 6.06 -9.13 6.39
N ALA A 53 5.66 -10.40 6.53
CA ALA A 53 6.62 -11.50 6.60
C ALA A 53 7.43 -11.65 5.31
N GLU A 54 6.90 -11.20 4.17
CA GLU A 54 7.62 -11.24 2.89
C GLU A 54 8.66 -10.14 2.75
N MET A 55 8.60 -9.11 3.59
CA MET A 55 9.55 -8.00 3.50
C MET A 55 10.92 -8.40 4.02
N SER A 56 11.95 -7.77 3.47
CA SER A 56 13.29 -7.92 4.02
C SER A 56 13.55 -6.80 5.01
N GLU A 57 14.60 -6.96 5.84
CA GLU A 57 14.97 -5.90 6.76
C GLU A 57 15.63 -4.74 6.01
N PRO A 58 15.49 -3.51 6.48
CA PRO A 58 14.84 -3.12 7.74
C PRO A 58 13.32 -2.94 7.65
N ASP A 59 12.75 -3.05 6.47
CA ASP A 59 11.33 -2.77 6.26
C ASP A 59 10.44 -3.70 7.09
N ARG A 60 10.79 -4.98 7.16
CA ARG A 60 9.98 -5.92 7.92
C ARG A 60 9.88 -5.53 9.39
N GLY A 61 11.00 -5.21 10.02
CA GLY A 61 11.00 -4.81 11.41
C GLY A 61 10.20 -3.54 11.66
N ILE A 62 10.33 -2.56 10.76
CA ILE A 62 9.56 -1.32 10.85
C ILE A 62 8.06 -1.62 10.73
N ALA A 63 7.69 -2.44 9.76
CA ALA A 63 6.29 -2.78 9.51
C ALA A 63 5.68 -3.55 10.69
N GLU A 64 6.43 -4.48 11.27
CA GLU A 64 5.97 -5.24 12.42
C GLU A 64 5.69 -4.32 13.61
N ARG A 65 6.61 -3.40 13.85
CA ARG A 65 6.47 -2.48 14.98
C ARG A 65 5.32 -1.50 14.76
N LEU A 66 5.19 -0.96 13.54
CA LEU A 66 4.09 -0.07 13.21
C LEU A 66 2.74 -0.78 13.35
N HIS A 67 2.67 -2.03 12.93
CA HIS A 67 1.46 -2.81 13.08
C HIS A 67 1.04 -2.91 14.56
N ALA A 68 2.00 -3.19 15.43
CA ALA A 68 1.74 -3.28 16.85
C ALA A 68 1.28 -1.94 17.43
N ILE A 69 1.95 -0.86 17.04
CA ILE A 69 1.62 0.48 17.52
C ILE A 69 0.21 0.89 17.08
N ILE A 70 -0.11 0.69 15.81
CA ILE A 70 -1.41 1.05 15.27
C ILE A 70 -2.51 0.24 15.95
N LYS A 71 -2.26 -1.03 16.14
CA LYS A 71 -3.24 -1.90 16.78
C LYS A 71 -3.52 -1.48 18.21
N ALA A 72 -2.48 -1.06 18.93
CA ALA A 72 -2.62 -0.61 20.31
C ALA A 72 -3.23 0.78 20.40
N SER A 73 -2.85 1.68 19.50
CA SER A 73 -3.25 3.09 19.56
C SER A 73 -4.58 3.37 18.88
N ALA A 74 -4.93 2.61 17.87
CA ALA A 74 -6.16 2.81 17.11
C ALA A 74 -6.83 1.46 16.83
N PRO A 75 -7.34 0.79 17.86
CA PRO A 75 -7.90 -0.55 17.69
C PRO A 75 -9.14 -0.60 16.82
N GLY A 76 -9.76 0.55 16.54
CA GLY A 76 -10.90 0.61 15.64
C GLY A 76 -10.55 0.51 14.17
N LEU A 77 -9.26 0.63 13.81
CA LEU A 77 -8.85 0.48 12.42
C LEU A 77 -8.77 -0.99 12.03
N VAL A 78 -9.23 -1.29 10.84
CA VAL A 78 -9.27 -2.67 10.33
C VAL A 78 -8.11 -2.89 9.37
N PRO A 79 -7.19 -3.81 9.69
CA PRO A 79 -6.07 -4.09 8.77
C PRO A 79 -6.55 -4.75 7.49
N ARG A 80 -5.92 -4.38 6.37
CA ARG A 80 -6.14 -5.07 5.09
C ARG A 80 -4.95 -4.78 4.18
N THR A 81 -4.79 -5.60 3.16
CA THR A 81 -3.79 -5.29 2.14
C THR A 81 -4.38 -4.33 1.10
N TRP A 82 -3.54 -3.47 0.57
CA TRP A 82 -3.92 -2.45 -0.40
C TRP A 82 -2.76 -2.25 -1.36
N TYR A 83 -2.94 -2.63 -2.60
CA TYR A 83 -1.87 -2.68 -3.60
C TYR A 83 -0.66 -3.47 -3.10
N GLY A 84 -0.91 -4.54 -2.35
CA GLY A 84 0.15 -5.36 -1.76
C GLY A 84 0.82 -4.75 -0.54
N MET A 85 0.31 -3.66 -0.01
CA MET A 85 0.86 -2.98 1.15
C MET A 85 -0.03 -3.18 2.38
N PRO A 86 0.56 -3.24 3.58
CA PRO A 86 -0.24 -3.17 4.80
C PRO A 86 -0.99 -1.83 4.85
N ALA A 87 -2.28 -1.89 5.09
CA ALA A 87 -3.10 -0.69 5.21
C ALA A 87 -4.07 -0.86 6.36
N TYR A 88 -4.54 0.26 6.89
CA TYR A 88 -5.43 0.28 8.04
C TYR A 88 -6.62 1.16 7.70
N THR A 89 -7.81 0.59 7.80
CA THR A 89 -9.01 1.21 7.24
C THR A 89 -10.06 1.50 8.30
N LYS A 90 -10.92 2.46 7.97
CA LYS A 90 -12.10 2.78 8.77
C LYS A 90 -13.27 2.90 7.81
N GLU A 91 -14.31 2.11 8.07
CA GLU A 91 -15.50 2.11 7.20
C GLU A 91 -15.15 1.88 5.73
N GLY A 92 -14.20 0.98 5.49
CA GLY A 92 -13.78 0.63 4.14
C GLY A 92 -12.83 1.59 3.48
N LYS A 93 -12.49 2.71 4.12
CA LYS A 93 -11.58 3.69 3.54
C LYS A 93 -10.20 3.60 4.19
N VAL A 94 -9.16 3.65 3.38
CA VAL A 94 -7.79 3.60 3.88
C VAL A 94 -7.49 4.86 4.66
N VAL A 95 -7.05 4.68 5.91
CA VAL A 95 -6.62 5.79 6.77
C VAL A 95 -5.12 5.97 6.65
N CYS A 96 -4.36 4.88 6.79
CA CYS A 96 -2.91 4.93 6.63
C CYS A 96 -2.41 3.63 6.03
N PHE A 97 -1.18 3.66 5.54
CA PHE A 97 -0.57 2.50 4.88
C PHE A 97 0.94 2.56 5.03
N PHE A 98 1.58 1.40 4.89
CA PHE A 98 3.03 1.29 4.91
C PHE A 98 3.53 0.76 3.57
N GLN A 99 4.40 1.53 2.91
CA GLN A 99 5.01 1.14 1.66
C GLN A 99 6.46 0.73 1.89
N SER A 100 6.77 -0.53 1.60
CA SER A 100 8.15 -1.01 1.70
C SER A 100 9.04 -0.31 0.69
N GLY A 101 10.17 0.21 1.14
CA GLY A 101 11.12 0.85 0.24
C GLY A 101 11.73 -0.15 -0.72
N GLN A 102 12.06 -1.34 -0.25
CA GLN A 102 12.70 -2.34 -1.10
C GLN A 102 11.77 -2.89 -2.16
N LYS A 103 10.50 -3.13 -1.81
CA LYS A 103 9.54 -3.66 -2.77
C LYS A 103 9.34 -2.72 -3.96
N PHE A 104 9.36 -1.42 -3.73
CA PHE A 104 9.15 -0.42 -4.75
C PHE A 104 10.44 0.28 -5.19
N LYS A 105 11.58 -0.26 -4.78
CA LYS A 105 12.91 0.24 -5.15
C LYS A 105 13.13 1.70 -4.79
N ALA A 106 12.60 2.11 -3.66
CA ALA A 106 12.81 3.44 -3.12
C ALA A 106 13.91 3.40 -2.06
N ARG A 107 14.48 4.57 -1.77
CA ARG A 107 15.57 4.65 -0.80
C ARG A 107 15.09 4.49 0.64
N TYR A 108 13.81 4.60 0.89
CA TYR A 108 13.24 4.54 2.22
C TYR A 108 11.83 3.97 2.15
N ALA A 109 11.34 3.48 3.29
CA ALA A 109 9.95 3.09 3.41
C ALA A 109 9.09 4.32 3.67
N THR A 110 7.80 4.21 3.40
CA THR A 110 6.88 5.33 3.57
C THR A 110 5.71 4.92 4.46
N LEU A 111 5.43 5.74 5.47
CA LEU A 111 4.17 5.69 6.21
C LEU A 111 3.32 6.82 5.66
N GLY A 112 2.21 6.47 5.00
CA GLY A 112 1.36 7.46 4.36
C GLY A 112 -0.04 7.48 4.95
N PHE A 113 -0.69 8.63 4.82
CA PHE A 113 -2.04 8.85 5.31
C PHE A 113 -2.92 9.34 4.18
N GLN A 114 -4.13 8.83 4.13
CA GLN A 114 -5.11 9.23 3.13
C GLN A 114 -6.10 10.24 3.71
N ASP A 115 -6.99 10.73 2.87
CA ASP A 115 -7.97 11.73 3.25
C ASP A 115 -8.76 11.35 4.51
N ALA A 116 -9.09 10.09 4.66
CA ALA A 116 -9.89 9.61 5.79
C ALA A 116 -9.16 9.75 7.15
N ALA A 117 -7.86 10.03 7.15
CA ALA A 117 -7.11 10.20 8.39
C ALA A 117 -7.44 11.50 9.13
N LYS A 118 -7.98 12.48 8.43
CA LYS A 118 -8.40 13.76 9.03
C LYS A 118 -7.28 14.43 9.83
N LEU A 119 -6.15 14.61 9.19
CA LEU A 119 -4.99 15.23 9.80
C LEU A 119 -4.95 16.75 9.62
N ASP A 120 -6.02 17.31 9.13
CA ASP A 120 -6.09 18.72 8.75
C ASP A 120 -5.57 19.66 9.84
N GLU A 121 -4.65 20.54 9.45
CA GLU A 121 -4.11 21.54 10.36
C GLU A 121 -3.71 22.74 9.51
N GLY A 122 -4.50 23.82 9.60
CA GLY A 122 -4.29 25.00 8.77
C GLY A 122 -4.55 24.70 7.30
N GLU A 123 -3.78 25.31 6.44
CA GLU A 123 -3.94 25.18 4.99
C GLU A 123 -2.98 24.15 4.38
N MET A 124 -2.03 23.66 5.17
CA MET A 124 -1.06 22.67 4.69
C MET A 124 -0.62 21.79 5.85
N TRP A 125 -0.61 20.49 5.62
CA TRP A 125 -0.16 19.53 6.63
C TRP A 125 0.49 18.33 5.95
N PRO A 126 1.42 17.64 6.64
CA PRO A 126 2.07 16.48 6.05
C PRO A 126 1.13 15.28 6.01
N THR A 127 1.25 14.47 4.95
CA THR A 127 0.46 13.27 4.79
C THR A 127 1.31 12.01 4.58
N SER A 128 2.63 12.16 4.47
CA SER A 128 3.49 10.99 4.37
C SER A 128 4.84 11.26 5.00
N PHE A 129 5.46 10.19 5.48
CA PHE A 129 6.72 10.26 6.19
C PHE A 129 7.66 9.20 5.64
N ALA A 130 8.92 9.58 5.39
CA ALA A 130 9.95 8.65 4.97
C ALA A 130 10.56 8.02 6.22
N LEU A 131 10.70 6.69 6.20
CA LEU A 131 11.24 5.96 7.34
C LEU A 131 12.41 5.10 6.89
N ARG A 132 13.57 5.34 7.47
CA ARG A 132 14.73 4.49 7.28
C ARG A 132 14.95 3.61 8.51
N LYS A 133 14.47 4.06 9.64
CA LYS A 133 14.63 3.36 10.92
C LYS A 133 13.56 3.87 11.87
N LEU A 134 13.00 3.00 12.65
CA LEU A 134 12.03 3.39 13.67
C LEU A 134 12.69 3.37 15.03
N THR A 135 12.79 4.54 15.64
CA THR A 135 13.40 4.69 16.97
C THR A 135 12.30 4.94 18.00
N PRO A 136 12.57 4.71 19.29
CA PRO A 136 11.55 4.99 20.31
C PRO A 136 11.01 6.40 20.28
N ALA A 137 11.83 7.38 19.91
CA ALA A 137 11.38 8.77 19.82
C ALA A 137 10.36 8.96 18.71
N LEU A 138 10.49 8.23 17.59
CA LEU A 138 9.59 8.33 16.46
C LEU A 138 8.28 7.55 16.67
N GLU A 139 8.26 6.63 17.63
CA GLU A 139 7.07 5.82 17.90
C GLU A 139 5.96 6.58 18.62
N LYS A 140 6.23 7.78 19.13
CA LYS A 140 5.23 8.55 19.88
C LYS A 140 4.24 9.28 18.94
#